data_f7a92fb4196e85587a1d41661667817b
#
_entry.id   f7a92fb4196e85587a1d41661667817b
#
_cell.length_a   1.000
_cell.length_b   1.000
_cell.length_c   1.000
_cell.angle_alpha   90.00
_cell.angle_beta   90.00
_cell.angle_gamma   90.00
#
_symmetry.space_group_name_H-M   'P 1'
#
loop_
_entity.id
_entity.type
_entity.pdbx_description
1 polymer ?
#
loop_
_entity_poly.entity_id
_entity_poly.type
_entity_poly.pdbx_seq_one_letter_code
_entity_poly.pdbx_strand_id
1 'polypeptide(L)'
;MNIKKIFLASALSAATFAMAQFKQTPLPYAYNALEPYVDAQTMEIHYTKHAAAYVSNLNKAIAGTPLEKESIAKILSHISKESPAVRNNAGGHYNHELFWTVLTPEKNTQPSAKLAKAITESFGSLDALKEKLSKAGADRFGSGWAWLVVTADKKLAVTSSGNQDNPLMDIAEVKGTPILGIDVWEHAYYLKYQNKRADYLTAFWNVTNWKEVSKRYEEATK
;
A
#
# COMPACT_ATOMS: atom_id res chain seq x y z
N MET A 1 -6.59 57.13 48.24
CA MET A 1 -7.51 56.26 47.49
C MET A 1 -6.70 55.64 46.33
N ASN A 2 -6.14 54.40 46.55
CA ASN A 2 -5.22 53.75 45.64
C ASN A 2 -5.98 52.80 44.69
N ILE A 3 -6.06 53.16 43.43
CA ILE A 3 -6.65 52.33 42.37
C ILE A 3 -5.61 51.37 41.86
N LYS A 4 -5.69 50.10 42.24
CA LYS A 4 -4.85 49.03 41.66
C LYS A 4 -5.38 48.69 40.24
N LYS A 5 -4.58 48.98 39.23
CA LYS A 5 -4.86 48.56 37.85
C LYS A 5 -4.54 47.06 37.73
N ILE A 6 -5.54 46.24 37.51
CA ILE A 6 -5.41 44.81 37.18
C ILE A 6 -5.20 44.72 35.67
N PHE A 7 -4.03 44.30 35.25
CA PHE A 7 -3.76 43.94 33.85
C PHE A 7 -4.21 42.49 33.62
N LEU A 8 -5.28 42.32 32.84
CA LEU A 8 -5.73 41.03 32.36
C LEU A 8 -4.89 40.68 31.13
N ALA A 9 -3.92 39.74 31.28
CA ALA A 9 -3.18 39.21 30.16
C ALA A 9 -4.04 38.16 29.43
N SER A 10 -4.57 38.51 28.29
CA SER A 10 -5.27 37.57 27.40
C SER A 10 -4.22 36.68 26.70
N ALA A 11 -4.10 35.43 27.12
CA ALA A 11 -3.33 34.42 26.40
C ALA A 11 -4.07 34.07 25.13
N LEU A 12 -3.59 34.57 23.98
CA LEU A 12 -4.05 34.16 22.66
C LEU A 12 -3.47 32.77 22.39
N SER A 13 -4.28 31.73 22.58
CA SER A 13 -3.94 30.37 22.17
C SER A 13 -3.98 30.31 20.63
N ALA A 14 -2.82 30.35 20.01
CA ALA A 14 -2.66 30.08 18.59
C ALA A 14 -2.92 28.58 18.37
N ALA A 15 -4.09 28.22 17.88
CA ALA A 15 -4.36 26.89 17.37
C ALA A 15 -3.50 26.71 16.10
N THR A 16 -2.35 26.06 16.24
CA THR A 16 -1.59 25.57 15.08
C THR A 16 -2.40 24.44 14.47
N PHE A 17 -3.04 24.71 13.33
CA PHE A 17 -3.59 23.66 12.48
C PHE A 17 -2.38 22.86 11.96
N ALA A 18 -2.12 21.70 12.56
CA ALA A 18 -1.19 20.73 12.01
C ALA A 18 -1.74 20.33 10.64
N MET A 19 -1.05 20.73 9.57
CA MET A 19 -1.37 20.26 8.22
C MET A 19 -1.10 18.76 8.19
N ALA A 20 -2.11 17.98 7.80
CA ALA A 20 -1.94 16.54 7.66
C ALA A 20 -0.80 16.27 6.67
N GLN A 21 0.26 15.60 7.13
CA GLN A 21 1.48 15.37 6.33
C GLN A 21 1.19 14.41 5.18
N PHE A 22 0.49 13.31 5.46
CA PHE A 22 0.10 12.33 4.45
C PHE A 22 -1.32 12.60 3.95
N LYS A 23 -1.52 12.43 2.66
CA LYS A 23 -2.81 12.58 1.98
C LYS A 23 -3.05 11.35 1.12
N GLN A 24 -4.29 10.94 1.04
CA GLN A 24 -4.70 9.91 0.11
C GLN A 24 -4.69 10.47 -1.32
N THR A 25 -3.99 9.80 -2.22
CA THR A 25 -3.97 10.16 -3.64
C THR A 25 -5.34 9.83 -4.28
N PRO A 26 -5.91 10.72 -5.11
CA PRO A 26 -7.12 10.40 -5.86
C PRO A 26 -6.96 9.12 -6.68
N LEU A 27 -8.03 8.28 -6.73
CA LEU A 27 -8.04 7.11 -7.60
C LEU A 27 -7.84 7.53 -9.05
N PRO A 28 -7.00 6.81 -9.82
CA PRO A 28 -6.77 7.12 -11.23
C PRO A 28 -7.91 6.65 -12.16
N TYR A 29 -8.96 6.04 -11.62
CA TYR A 29 -10.12 5.50 -12.34
C TYR A 29 -11.38 5.55 -11.47
N ALA A 30 -12.57 5.43 -12.10
CA ALA A 30 -13.85 5.38 -11.40
C ALA A 30 -14.00 4.04 -10.62
N TYR A 31 -14.85 4.01 -9.59
CA TYR A 31 -15.05 2.83 -8.76
C TYR A 31 -15.49 1.60 -9.55
N ASN A 32 -16.30 1.77 -10.61
CA ASN A 32 -16.78 0.68 -11.46
C ASN A 32 -15.83 0.31 -12.62
N ALA A 33 -14.69 0.98 -12.74
CA ALA A 33 -13.81 0.80 -13.90
C ALA A 33 -13.14 -0.57 -13.98
N LEU A 34 -13.02 -1.26 -12.84
CA LEU A 34 -12.39 -2.59 -12.77
C LEU A 34 -13.38 -3.74 -12.90
N GLU A 35 -14.67 -3.46 -13.13
CA GLU A 35 -15.64 -4.52 -13.38
C GLU A 35 -15.37 -5.25 -14.71
N PRO A 36 -15.69 -6.54 -14.77
CA PRO A 36 -16.39 -7.36 -13.78
C PRO A 36 -15.48 -8.02 -12.74
N TYR A 37 -14.21 -7.65 -12.64
CA TYR A 37 -13.20 -8.33 -11.81
C TYR A 37 -13.18 -7.83 -10.36
N VAL A 38 -13.33 -6.53 -10.14
CA VAL A 38 -13.54 -5.92 -8.83
C VAL A 38 -14.79 -5.05 -8.92
N ASP A 39 -15.75 -5.27 -8.02
CA ASP A 39 -17.02 -4.54 -8.06
C ASP A 39 -16.90 -3.11 -7.51
N ALA A 40 -17.79 -2.24 -7.99
CA ALA A 40 -17.80 -0.83 -7.63
C ALA A 40 -17.97 -0.60 -6.13
N GLN A 41 -18.79 -1.39 -5.44
CA GLN A 41 -19.04 -1.26 -4.01
C GLN A 41 -17.78 -1.60 -3.20
N THR A 42 -17.09 -2.67 -3.57
CA THR A 42 -15.78 -3.01 -2.98
C THR A 42 -14.81 -1.86 -3.15
N MET A 43 -14.64 -1.32 -4.35
CA MET A 43 -13.72 -0.21 -4.63
C MET A 43 -14.06 1.04 -3.83
N GLU A 44 -15.32 1.42 -3.75
CA GLU A 44 -15.76 2.60 -3.01
C GLU A 44 -15.46 2.46 -1.50
N ILE A 45 -15.86 1.34 -0.89
CA ILE A 45 -15.66 1.11 0.53
C ILE A 45 -14.17 0.99 0.84
N HIS A 46 -13.44 0.25 0.03
CA HIS A 46 -12.00 0.02 0.19
C HIS A 46 -11.24 1.35 0.17
N TYR A 47 -11.53 2.22 -0.81
CA TYR A 47 -10.89 3.52 -0.93
C TYR A 47 -11.36 4.53 0.13
N THR A 48 -12.70 4.72 0.27
CA THR A 48 -13.25 5.81 1.09
C THR A 48 -13.30 5.52 2.59
N LYS A 49 -13.25 4.23 2.98
CA LYS A 49 -13.33 3.81 4.39
C LYS A 49 -12.01 3.24 4.87
N HIS A 50 -11.53 2.14 4.27
CA HIS A 50 -10.32 1.46 4.75
C HIS A 50 -9.06 2.29 4.50
N ALA A 51 -8.75 2.66 3.25
CA ALA A 51 -7.55 3.43 2.92
C ALA A 51 -7.57 4.82 3.55
N ALA A 52 -8.70 5.52 3.53
CA ALA A 52 -8.85 6.83 4.17
C ALA A 52 -8.61 6.78 5.68
N ALA A 53 -9.03 5.70 6.35
CA ALA A 53 -8.79 5.52 7.77
C ALA A 53 -7.30 5.37 8.09
N TYR A 54 -6.53 4.62 7.28
CA TYR A 54 -5.09 4.49 7.48
C TYR A 54 -4.37 5.83 7.43
N VAL A 55 -4.68 6.67 6.44
CA VAL A 55 -4.10 8.03 6.32
C VAL A 55 -4.44 8.89 7.53
N SER A 56 -5.72 8.94 7.90
CA SER A 56 -6.19 9.72 9.04
C SER A 56 -5.54 9.28 10.35
N ASN A 57 -5.48 7.97 10.59
CA ASN A 57 -4.91 7.41 11.81
C ASN A 57 -3.39 7.53 11.85
N LEU A 58 -2.70 7.41 10.71
CA LEU A 58 -1.26 7.67 10.63
C LEU A 58 -0.95 9.11 11.05
N ASN A 59 -1.62 10.10 10.44
CA ASN A 59 -1.41 11.49 10.78
C ASN A 59 -1.66 11.79 12.27
N LYS A 60 -2.67 11.16 12.88
CA LYS A 60 -2.91 11.26 14.32
C LYS A 60 -1.79 10.63 15.15
N ALA A 61 -1.30 9.45 14.71
CA ALA A 61 -0.29 8.70 15.46
C ALA A 61 1.10 9.37 15.45
N ILE A 62 1.42 10.13 14.40
CA ILE A 62 2.71 10.83 14.27
C ILE A 62 2.66 12.30 14.72
N ALA A 63 1.48 12.84 15.01
CA ALA A 63 1.30 14.25 15.37
C ALA A 63 2.17 14.64 16.58
N GLY A 64 2.95 15.74 16.43
CA GLY A 64 3.88 16.24 17.45
C GLY A 64 5.15 15.40 17.64
N THR A 65 5.39 14.39 16.82
CA THR A 65 6.59 13.56 16.83
C THR A 65 7.56 13.93 15.71
N PRO A 66 8.85 13.53 15.77
CA PRO A 66 9.79 13.72 14.66
C PRO A 66 9.35 13.06 13.33
N LEU A 67 8.51 12.03 13.39
CA LEU A 67 7.99 11.30 12.22
C LEU A 67 7.16 12.18 11.29
N GLU A 68 6.60 13.29 11.78
CA GLU A 68 5.90 14.27 10.92
C GLU A 68 6.77 14.82 9.78
N LYS A 69 8.09 14.78 9.93
CA LYS A 69 9.04 15.30 8.94
C LYS A 69 9.65 14.20 8.06
N GLU A 70 9.30 12.96 8.29
CA GLU A 70 9.85 11.83 7.55
C GLU A 70 8.95 11.41 6.38
N SER A 71 9.56 10.90 5.30
CA SER A 71 8.81 10.23 4.24
C SER A 71 8.25 8.89 4.72
N ILE A 72 7.16 8.43 4.09
CA ILE A 72 6.57 7.14 4.43
C ILE A 72 7.58 5.98 4.31
N ALA A 73 8.43 5.99 3.28
CA ALA A 73 9.47 4.97 3.12
C ALA A 73 10.50 5.02 4.26
N LYS A 74 10.83 6.20 4.76
CA LYS A 74 11.73 6.36 5.90
C LYS A 74 11.11 5.79 7.16
N ILE A 75 9.86 6.12 7.49
CA ILE A 75 9.13 5.58 8.63
C ILE A 75 9.12 4.04 8.58
N LEU A 76 8.77 3.47 7.42
CA LEU A 76 8.73 2.02 7.23
C LEU A 76 10.12 1.36 7.42
N SER A 77 11.20 2.03 7.04
CA SER A 77 12.56 1.47 7.14
C SER A 77 13.08 1.25 8.56
N HIS A 78 12.42 1.81 9.57
CA HIS A 78 12.75 1.62 10.99
C HIS A 78 11.52 1.32 11.86
N ILE A 79 10.53 0.69 11.25
CA ILE A 79 9.21 0.45 11.85
C ILE A 79 9.28 -0.38 13.14
N SER A 80 10.33 -1.19 13.33
CA SER A 80 10.56 -1.97 14.55
C SER A 80 10.68 -1.11 15.82
N LYS A 81 10.97 0.19 15.66
CA LYS A 81 11.13 1.16 16.76
C LYS A 81 9.83 1.92 17.05
N GLU A 82 8.82 1.74 16.20
CA GLU A 82 7.61 2.53 16.22
C GLU A 82 6.46 1.79 16.93
N SER A 83 5.44 2.56 17.32
CA SER A 83 4.25 1.99 17.94
C SER A 83 3.47 1.11 16.95
N PRO A 84 2.67 0.14 17.46
CA PRO A 84 1.76 -0.63 16.60
C PRO A 84 0.80 0.24 15.79
N ALA A 85 0.40 1.40 16.32
CA ALA A 85 -0.46 2.35 15.61
C ALA A 85 0.27 2.95 14.39
N VAL A 86 1.54 3.36 14.53
CA VAL A 86 2.36 3.83 13.41
C VAL A 86 2.60 2.70 12.41
N ARG A 87 3.01 1.50 12.86
CA ARG A 87 3.27 0.35 11.99
C ARG A 87 2.08 0.00 11.12
N ASN A 88 0.90 -0.18 11.73
CA ASN A 88 -0.29 -0.61 10.99
C ASN A 88 -0.78 0.47 10.02
N ASN A 89 -0.75 1.73 10.43
CA ASN A 89 -1.31 2.81 9.62
C ASN A 89 -0.32 3.32 8.56
N ALA A 90 0.99 3.35 8.83
CA ALA A 90 2.01 3.64 7.83
C ALA A 90 2.07 2.54 6.75
N GLY A 91 2.04 1.28 7.19
CA GLY A 91 1.94 0.15 6.27
C GLY A 91 0.69 0.21 5.42
N GLY A 92 -0.48 0.39 6.06
CA GLY A 92 -1.78 0.48 5.36
C GLY A 92 -1.82 1.63 4.36
N HIS A 93 -1.33 2.80 4.72
CA HIS A 93 -1.25 3.93 3.79
C HIS A 93 -0.36 3.58 2.57
N TYR A 94 0.88 3.16 2.79
CA TYR A 94 1.80 2.83 1.70
C TYR A 94 1.26 1.72 0.78
N ASN A 95 0.74 0.64 1.38
CA ASN A 95 0.25 -0.51 0.63
C ASN A 95 -0.90 -0.13 -0.32
N HIS A 96 -1.84 0.69 0.15
CA HIS A 96 -2.99 1.11 -0.65
C HIS A 96 -2.60 2.14 -1.71
N GLU A 97 -1.69 3.10 -1.42
CA GLU A 97 -1.18 4.03 -2.43
C GLU A 97 -0.50 3.28 -3.60
N LEU A 98 0.24 2.20 -3.31
CA LEU A 98 0.78 1.33 -4.34
C LEU A 98 -0.34 0.56 -5.06
N PHE A 99 -1.28 -0.03 -4.33
CA PHE A 99 -2.34 -0.89 -4.85
C PHE A 99 -3.18 -0.20 -5.93
N TRP A 100 -3.58 1.04 -5.69
CA TRP A 100 -4.39 1.79 -6.66
C TRP A 100 -3.68 1.99 -8.00
N THR A 101 -2.38 2.14 -8.00
CA THR A 101 -1.61 2.40 -9.23
C THR A 101 -1.27 1.14 -10.02
N VAL A 102 -1.15 -0.01 -9.34
CA VAL A 102 -0.87 -1.29 -9.99
C VAL A 102 -2.11 -1.99 -10.53
N LEU A 103 -3.28 -1.35 -10.41
CA LEU A 103 -4.53 -1.74 -11.05
C LEU A 103 -4.87 -0.79 -12.19
N THR A 104 -5.58 -1.28 -13.22
CA THR A 104 -6.01 -0.49 -14.37
C THR A 104 -7.23 -1.09 -15.04
N PRO A 105 -8.16 -0.26 -15.58
CA PRO A 105 -9.18 -0.72 -16.49
C PRO A 105 -8.66 -1.04 -17.91
N GLU A 106 -7.42 -0.66 -18.22
CA GLU A 106 -6.81 -0.95 -19.53
C GLU A 106 -6.56 -2.45 -19.66
N LYS A 107 -7.16 -3.04 -20.69
CA LYS A 107 -7.06 -4.49 -20.93
C LYS A 107 -5.73 -4.87 -21.58
N ASN A 108 -5.26 -6.07 -21.27
CA ASN A 108 -4.12 -6.70 -21.94
C ASN A 108 -2.80 -5.91 -21.81
N THR A 109 -2.60 -5.14 -20.73
CA THR A 109 -1.29 -4.56 -20.45
C THR A 109 -0.23 -5.67 -20.32
N GLN A 110 1.00 -5.40 -20.75
CA GLN A 110 2.09 -6.35 -20.72
C GLN A 110 3.32 -5.76 -20.02
N PRO A 111 4.16 -6.57 -19.38
CA PRO A 111 5.45 -6.12 -18.88
C PRO A 111 6.32 -5.53 -19.99
N SER A 112 7.12 -4.49 -19.67
CA SER A 112 8.17 -4.01 -20.56
C SER A 112 9.17 -5.12 -20.87
N ALA A 113 9.90 -4.99 -21.97
CA ALA A 113 10.92 -5.99 -22.35
C ALA A 113 11.94 -6.25 -21.23
N LYS A 114 12.32 -5.18 -20.49
CA LYS A 114 13.25 -5.26 -19.35
C LYS A 114 12.66 -6.07 -18.19
N LEU A 115 11.41 -5.80 -17.82
CA LEU A 115 10.73 -6.55 -16.75
C LEU A 115 10.44 -7.99 -17.20
N ALA A 116 9.98 -8.21 -18.43
CA ALA A 116 9.71 -9.54 -18.97
C ALA A 116 10.95 -10.43 -18.94
N LYS A 117 12.12 -9.88 -19.31
CA LYS A 117 13.40 -10.58 -19.20
C LYS A 117 13.71 -10.98 -17.76
N ALA A 118 13.60 -10.04 -16.80
CA ALA A 118 13.85 -10.32 -15.38
C ALA A 118 12.87 -11.36 -14.81
N ILE A 119 11.60 -11.33 -15.23
CA ILE A 119 10.60 -12.34 -14.87
C ILE A 119 11.02 -13.71 -15.38
N THR A 120 11.43 -13.80 -16.64
CA THR A 120 11.88 -15.07 -17.24
C THR A 120 13.11 -15.62 -16.53
N GLU A 121 14.09 -14.78 -16.22
CA GLU A 121 15.29 -15.16 -15.48
C GLU A 121 15.00 -15.64 -14.05
N SER A 122 14.02 -15.02 -13.37
CA SER A 122 13.71 -15.31 -11.97
C SER A 122 12.70 -16.45 -11.78
N PHE A 123 11.75 -16.60 -12.72
CA PHE A 123 10.59 -17.49 -12.57
C PHE A 123 10.34 -18.42 -13.75
N GLY A 124 11.06 -18.25 -14.86
CA GLY A 124 10.88 -19.01 -16.08
C GLY A 124 9.86 -18.43 -17.06
N SER A 125 8.73 -17.89 -16.56
CA SER A 125 7.70 -17.26 -17.40
C SER A 125 6.84 -16.28 -16.59
N LEU A 126 6.05 -15.44 -17.29
CA LEU A 126 5.05 -14.57 -16.66
C LEU A 126 3.95 -15.40 -15.96
N ASP A 127 3.54 -16.52 -16.54
CA ASP A 127 2.50 -17.36 -15.94
C ASP A 127 3.03 -18.06 -14.68
N ALA A 128 4.29 -18.49 -14.66
CA ALA A 128 4.91 -19.03 -13.45
C ALA A 128 5.04 -17.99 -12.32
N LEU A 129 5.33 -16.72 -12.67
CA LEU A 129 5.26 -15.63 -11.69
C LEU A 129 3.85 -15.45 -11.15
N LYS A 130 2.83 -15.40 -12.04
CA LYS A 130 1.41 -15.24 -11.62
C LYS A 130 0.99 -16.38 -10.70
N GLU A 131 1.33 -17.61 -11.04
CA GLU A 131 1.05 -18.78 -10.21
C GLU A 131 1.70 -18.67 -8.83
N LYS A 132 3.01 -18.35 -8.79
CA LYS A 132 3.76 -18.22 -7.54
C LYS A 132 3.22 -17.11 -6.65
N LEU A 133 2.85 -15.97 -7.24
CA LEU A 133 2.32 -14.83 -6.48
C LEU A 133 0.89 -15.11 -6.00
N SER A 134 0.04 -15.74 -6.83
CA SER A 134 -1.29 -16.20 -6.44
C SER A 134 -1.22 -17.22 -5.30
N LYS A 135 -0.27 -18.16 -5.38
CA LYS A 135 -0.04 -19.12 -4.30
C LYS A 135 0.39 -18.42 -3.00
N ALA A 136 1.29 -17.45 -3.06
CA ALA A 136 1.70 -16.68 -1.88
C ALA A 136 0.52 -15.93 -1.23
N GLY A 137 -0.41 -15.42 -2.04
CA GLY A 137 -1.65 -14.78 -1.56
C GLY A 137 -2.66 -15.78 -0.99
N ALA A 138 -2.82 -16.94 -1.62
CA ALA A 138 -3.73 -17.99 -1.16
C ALA A 138 -3.26 -18.62 0.17
N ASP A 139 -1.95 -18.87 0.29
CA ASP A 139 -1.35 -19.48 1.48
C ASP A 139 -1.23 -18.50 2.66
N ARG A 140 -1.40 -17.18 2.43
CA ARG A 140 -1.37 -16.19 3.51
C ARG A 140 -2.54 -16.42 4.46
N PHE A 141 -2.24 -16.96 5.63
CA PHE A 141 -3.24 -17.16 6.67
C PHE A 141 -3.75 -15.82 7.21
N GLY A 142 -5.07 -15.63 7.23
CA GLY A 142 -5.69 -14.39 7.67
C GLY A 142 -5.53 -13.24 6.67
N SER A 143 -5.51 -12.02 7.19
CA SER A 143 -5.34 -10.78 6.41
C SER A 143 -3.88 -10.51 6.10
N GLY A 144 -3.60 -9.96 4.94
CA GLY A 144 -2.25 -9.60 4.53
C GLY A 144 -2.13 -9.27 3.06
N TRP A 145 -0.92 -9.40 2.53
CA TRP A 145 -0.54 -9.02 1.18
C TRP A 145 0.40 -10.06 0.55
N ALA A 146 0.30 -10.23 -0.76
CA ALA A 146 1.32 -10.92 -1.57
C ALA A 146 2.09 -9.91 -2.42
N TRP A 147 3.41 -10.07 -2.50
CA TRP A 147 4.31 -9.06 -3.07
C TRP A 147 5.22 -9.62 -4.14
N LEU A 148 5.38 -8.86 -5.24
CA LEU A 148 6.53 -8.94 -6.12
C LEU A 148 7.52 -7.83 -5.74
N VAL A 149 8.76 -8.20 -5.44
CA VAL A 149 9.77 -7.34 -4.82
C VAL A 149 11.02 -7.30 -5.66
N VAL A 150 11.64 -6.13 -5.79
CA VAL A 150 13.03 -5.98 -6.22
C VAL A 150 13.91 -5.96 -4.99
N THR A 151 14.74 -6.97 -4.82
CA THR A 151 15.68 -7.13 -3.70
C THR A 151 16.92 -6.24 -3.87
N ALA A 152 17.75 -6.11 -2.83
CA ALA A 152 18.95 -5.27 -2.86
C ALA A 152 19.97 -5.67 -3.94
N ASP A 153 20.01 -6.94 -4.32
CA ASP A 153 20.82 -7.46 -5.43
C ASP A 153 20.13 -7.32 -6.81
N LYS A 154 19.07 -6.50 -6.88
CA LYS A 154 18.27 -6.17 -8.07
C LYS A 154 17.57 -7.37 -8.73
N LYS A 155 17.35 -8.45 -7.98
CA LYS A 155 16.58 -9.61 -8.43
C LYS A 155 15.11 -9.49 -8.04
N LEU A 156 14.27 -10.26 -8.73
CA LEU A 156 12.85 -10.36 -8.39
C LEU A 156 12.63 -11.49 -7.38
N ALA A 157 11.83 -11.21 -6.35
CA ALA A 157 11.39 -12.20 -5.37
C ALA A 157 9.88 -12.09 -5.14
N VAL A 158 9.24 -13.20 -4.78
CA VAL A 158 7.86 -13.28 -4.33
C VAL A 158 7.85 -13.58 -2.84
N THR A 159 7.06 -12.81 -2.09
CA THR A 159 6.85 -13.01 -0.66
C THR A 159 5.41 -12.64 -0.27
N SER A 160 5.04 -12.88 0.98
CA SER A 160 3.81 -12.38 1.56
C SER A 160 4.04 -11.85 2.98
N SER A 161 3.20 -10.95 3.43
CA SER A 161 3.24 -10.38 4.78
C SER A 161 1.86 -10.38 5.41
N GLY A 162 1.79 -10.52 6.75
CA GLY A 162 0.55 -10.41 7.49
C GLY A 162 0.15 -8.95 7.73
N ASN A 163 -1.14 -8.74 7.97
CA ASN A 163 -1.71 -7.43 8.29
C ASN A 163 -1.31 -6.37 7.26
N GLN A 164 -0.76 -5.23 7.69
CA GLN A 164 -0.31 -4.15 6.82
C GLN A 164 1.22 -4.08 6.68
N ASP A 165 1.94 -5.12 7.10
CA ASP A 165 3.39 -5.20 6.90
C ASP A 165 3.73 -5.28 5.40
N ASN A 166 4.91 -4.79 5.04
CA ASN A 166 5.37 -4.78 3.66
C ASN A 166 6.91 -4.92 3.56
N PRO A 167 7.44 -5.19 2.35
CA PRO A 167 8.89 -5.41 2.13
C PRO A 167 9.82 -4.24 2.41
N LEU A 168 9.31 -3.00 2.59
CA LEU A 168 10.13 -1.84 2.98
C LEU A 168 10.47 -1.85 4.47
N MET A 169 9.74 -2.61 5.26
CA MET A 169 9.91 -2.65 6.71
C MET A 169 11.19 -3.37 7.11
N ASP A 170 11.87 -2.85 8.13
CA ASP A 170 13.09 -3.47 8.69
C ASP A 170 12.84 -4.84 9.33
N ILE A 171 11.57 -5.17 9.62
CA ILE A 171 11.11 -6.46 10.15
C ILE A 171 10.69 -7.45 9.05
N ALA A 172 10.69 -7.06 7.77
CA ALA A 172 10.26 -7.92 6.68
C ALA A 172 11.22 -9.11 6.51
N GLU A 173 10.65 -10.29 6.26
CA GLU A 173 11.42 -11.51 5.94
C GLU A 173 12.18 -11.37 4.62
N VAL A 174 11.49 -10.88 3.58
CA VAL A 174 12.10 -10.52 2.30
C VAL A 174 12.03 -9.01 2.15
N LYS A 175 13.20 -8.35 2.23
CA LYS A 175 13.33 -6.90 2.13
C LYS A 175 13.59 -6.47 0.69
N GLY A 176 13.04 -5.32 0.33
CA GLY A 176 13.26 -4.71 -0.98
C GLY A 176 12.16 -3.75 -1.37
N THR A 177 12.20 -3.29 -2.61
CA THR A 177 11.20 -2.37 -3.15
C THR A 177 10.02 -3.16 -3.73
N PRO A 178 8.81 -3.08 -3.16
CA PRO A 178 7.64 -3.74 -3.75
C PRO A 178 7.24 -3.00 -5.03
N ILE A 179 7.07 -3.77 -6.10
CA ILE A 179 6.65 -3.27 -7.41
C ILE A 179 5.24 -3.70 -7.80
N LEU A 180 4.72 -4.75 -7.14
CA LEU A 180 3.34 -5.20 -7.24
C LEU A 180 2.91 -5.74 -5.88
N GLY A 181 1.73 -5.38 -5.43
CA GLY A 181 1.09 -5.89 -4.22
C GLY A 181 -0.32 -6.37 -4.52
N ILE A 182 -0.70 -7.52 -3.98
CA ILE A 182 -2.06 -8.05 -4.01
C ILE A 182 -2.60 -8.01 -2.60
N ASP A 183 -3.64 -7.24 -2.39
CA ASP A 183 -4.37 -7.20 -1.12
C ASP A 183 -5.19 -8.49 -0.94
N VAL A 184 -4.90 -9.25 0.12
CA VAL A 184 -5.66 -10.44 0.48
C VAL A 184 -6.39 -10.30 1.82
N TRP A 185 -6.54 -9.07 2.31
CA TRP A 185 -7.54 -8.76 3.31
C TRP A 185 -8.94 -9.05 2.74
N GLU A 186 -9.84 -9.58 3.55
CA GLU A 186 -11.19 -9.93 3.10
C GLU A 186 -11.96 -8.72 2.55
N HIS A 187 -11.72 -7.53 3.07
CA HIS A 187 -12.34 -6.30 2.56
C HIS A 187 -12.04 -6.00 1.09
N ALA A 188 -10.96 -6.53 0.54
CA ALA A 188 -10.58 -6.32 -0.86
C ALA A 188 -11.41 -7.16 -1.84
N TYR A 189 -12.08 -8.23 -1.37
CA TYR A 189 -12.72 -9.18 -2.27
C TYR A 189 -14.02 -9.81 -1.76
N TYR A 190 -14.37 -9.70 -0.47
CA TYR A 190 -15.43 -10.51 0.14
C TYR A 190 -16.82 -10.24 -0.43
N LEU A 191 -17.15 -8.99 -0.76
CA LEU A 191 -18.48 -8.65 -1.31
C LEU A 191 -18.78 -9.40 -2.61
N LYS A 192 -17.75 -9.59 -3.46
CA LYS A 192 -17.91 -10.27 -4.75
C LYS A 192 -17.57 -11.76 -4.70
N TYR A 193 -16.48 -12.13 -4.02
CA TYR A 193 -15.93 -13.48 -4.05
C TYR A 193 -16.20 -14.27 -2.77
N GLN A 194 -16.66 -13.63 -1.70
CA GLN A 194 -16.90 -14.25 -0.40
C GLN A 194 -15.64 -15.00 0.09
N ASN A 195 -15.76 -16.25 0.48
CA ASN A 195 -14.64 -17.08 0.93
C ASN A 195 -13.73 -17.59 -0.20
N LYS A 196 -14.03 -17.25 -1.47
CA LYS A 196 -13.31 -17.77 -2.63
C LYS A 196 -12.11 -16.87 -3.00
N ARG A 197 -11.14 -16.79 -2.08
CA ARG A 197 -9.90 -15.98 -2.32
C ARG A 197 -9.19 -16.39 -3.61
N ALA A 198 -9.16 -17.67 -3.97
CA ALA A 198 -8.53 -18.16 -5.19
C ALA A 198 -9.15 -17.57 -6.47
N ASP A 199 -10.49 -17.41 -6.49
CA ASP A 199 -11.19 -16.81 -7.64
C ASP A 199 -10.83 -15.32 -7.77
N TYR A 200 -10.75 -14.59 -6.64
CA TYR A 200 -10.26 -13.21 -6.62
C TYR A 200 -8.83 -13.09 -7.16
N LEU A 201 -7.92 -13.96 -6.69
CA LEU A 201 -6.53 -13.96 -7.15
C LEU A 201 -6.42 -14.25 -8.65
N THR A 202 -7.27 -15.13 -9.18
CA THR A 202 -7.36 -15.37 -10.62
C THR A 202 -7.87 -14.14 -11.37
N ALA A 203 -8.90 -13.50 -10.86
CA ALA A 203 -9.49 -12.30 -11.46
C ALA A 203 -8.55 -11.09 -11.46
N PHE A 204 -7.70 -10.95 -10.43
CA PHE A 204 -6.74 -9.85 -10.25
C PHE A 204 -5.85 -9.63 -11.46
N TRP A 205 -5.44 -10.69 -12.14
CA TRP A 205 -4.54 -10.59 -13.30
C TRP A 205 -5.17 -9.89 -14.51
N ASN A 206 -6.49 -9.80 -14.58
CA ASN A 206 -7.18 -9.07 -15.67
C ASN A 206 -7.15 -7.56 -15.48
N VAL A 207 -6.85 -7.08 -14.28
CA VAL A 207 -6.81 -5.65 -13.94
C VAL A 207 -5.39 -5.19 -13.54
N THR A 208 -4.39 -6.05 -13.66
CA THR A 208 -3.01 -5.70 -13.32
C THR A 208 -2.43 -4.71 -14.31
N ASN A 209 -1.90 -3.59 -13.80
CA ASN A 209 -1.24 -2.53 -14.59
C ASN A 209 0.24 -2.85 -14.80
N TRP A 210 0.54 -3.70 -15.77
CA TRP A 210 1.92 -4.07 -16.07
C TRP A 210 2.79 -2.89 -16.52
N LYS A 211 2.21 -1.81 -17.04
CA LYS A 211 2.95 -0.58 -17.38
C LYS A 211 3.51 0.07 -16.11
N GLU A 212 2.69 0.24 -15.08
CA GLU A 212 3.14 0.81 -13.80
C GLU A 212 4.10 -0.15 -13.08
N VAL A 213 3.84 -1.46 -13.08
CA VAL A 213 4.76 -2.45 -12.50
C VAL A 213 6.12 -2.38 -13.18
N SER A 214 6.18 -2.22 -14.51
CA SER A 214 7.41 -2.05 -15.27
C SER A 214 8.17 -0.78 -14.89
N LYS A 215 7.45 0.34 -14.78
CA LYS A 215 8.01 1.62 -14.36
C LYS A 215 8.65 1.50 -12.97
N ARG A 216 7.94 0.89 -12.00
CA ARG A 216 8.46 0.65 -10.65
C ARG A 216 9.68 -0.25 -10.64
N TYR A 217 9.71 -1.28 -11.48
CA TYR A 217 10.87 -2.13 -11.67
C TYR A 217 12.08 -1.34 -12.19
N GLU A 218 11.88 -0.51 -13.19
CA GLU A 218 12.94 0.32 -13.77
C GLU A 218 13.49 1.33 -12.75
N GLU A 219 12.62 1.94 -11.94
CA GLU A 219 13.02 2.83 -10.85
C GLU A 219 13.80 2.11 -9.75
N ALA A 220 13.36 0.93 -9.35
CA ALA A 220 14.00 0.13 -8.31
C ALA A 220 15.35 -0.49 -8.75
N THR A 221 15.62 -0.55 -10.05
CA THR A 221 16.87 -1.14 -10.61
C THR A 221 17.87 -0.10 -11.13
N LYS A 222 17.57 1.22 -11.00
CA LYS A 222 18.54 2.29 -11.25
C LYS A 222 19.64 2.23 -10.20
#